data_6affa8f5b4be07a2b0666b03000eb0cf
#
_entry.id   6affa8f5b4be07a2b0666b03000eb0cf
#
_cell.length_a   1.000
_cell.length_b   1.000
_cell.length_c   1.000
_cell.angle_alpha   90.00
_cell.angle_beta   90.00
_cell.angle_gamma   90.00
#
_symmetry.space_group_name_H-M   'P 1'
#
loop_
_entity.id
_entity.type
_entity.pdbx_description
1 polymer ?
#
loop_
_entity_poly.entity_id
_entity_poly.type
_entity_poly.pdbx_seq_one_letter_code
_entity_poly.pdbx_strand_id
1 'polypeptide(L)'
;METVYEDESWFSPMTMPRLRAFSQQGDPHRVPARRRFKKGDPRALVVYGALRAKDRSVEVWCSDGYPNSTRTRAFLNWLLRIATRAGKRWLVVIWDNAPFHTSKILKNWMRRYNRWAAKHGRTRIVPYRLPVASPWLNPIEPHWLHCKRAVYSVDHVPTIKEIRHAVDGYFDTRNAVNARNSLNS
;
A
#
# COMPACT_ATOMS: atom_id res chain seq x y z
N MET A 1 -5.38 -1.02 -21.27
CA MET A 1 -4.78 -0.08 -20.30
C MET A 1 -5.20 -0.53 -18.90
N GLU A 2 -4.31 -0.47 -17.94
CA GLU A 2 -4.59 -0.59 -16.51
C GLU A 2 -4.24 0.73 -15.84
N THR A 3 -5.10 1.23 -14.98
CA THR A 3 -4.86 2.48 -14.21
C THR A 3 -4.95 2.17 -12.74
N VAL A 4 -3.93 2.59 -12.00
CA VAL A 4 -3.85 2.41 -10.56
C VAL A 4 -3.50 3.73 -9.86
N TYR A 5 -4.05 3.90 -8.66
CA TYR A 5 -3.64 4.94 -7.72
C TYR A 5 -2.69 4.30 -6.72
N GLU A 6 -1.49 4.78 -6.70
CA GLU A 6 -0.42 4.21 -5.88
C GLU A 6 -0.10 5.13 -4.70
N ASP A 7 0.20 4.51 -3.55
CA ASP A 7 0.59 5.20 -2.33
C ASP A 7 1.23 4.24 -1.33
N GLU A 8 1.93 4.79 -0.34
CA GLU A 8 2.53 4.02 0.75
C GLU A 8 1.95 4.39 2.11
N SER A 9 1.78 3.39 2.92
CA SER A 9 1.41 3.60 4.32
C SER A 9 2.34 2.88 5.28
N TRP A 10 2.58 3.51 6.43
CA TRP A 10 3.43 2.95 7.47
C TRP A 10 2.61 2.36 8.59
N PHE A 11 3.08 1.20 9.02
CA PHE A 11 2.56 0.51 10.18
C PHE A 11 3.71 0.28 11.15
N SER A 12 3.50 0.59 12.42
CA SER A 12 4.51 0.41 13.45
C SER A 12 3.87 0.01 14.76
N PRO A 13 4.43 -0.98 15.47
CA PRO A 13 4.01 -1.29 16.83
C PRO A 13 4.24 -0.12 17.81
N MET A 14 5.02 0.89 17.41
CA MET A 14 5.35 2.05 18.26
C MET A 14 4.36 3.21 18.11
N THR A 15 3.64 3.27 17.00
CA THR A 15 2.74 4.38 16.67
C THR A 15 1.39 3.79 16.28
N MET A 16 0.54 3.59 17.27
CA MET A 16 -0.82 3.12 17.05
C MET A 16 -1.72 4.29 16.67
N PRO A 17 -2.74 4.08 15.79
CA PRO A 17 -3.76 5.09 15.54
C PRO A 17 -4.53 5.37 16.84
N ARG A 18 -5.16 6.54 16.93
CA ARG A 18 -6.08 6.83 18.04
C ARG A 18 -7.28 5.89 17.92
N LEU A 19 -7.33 4.90 18.78
CA LEU A 19 -8.47 3.99 18.93
C LEU A 19 -9.38 4.53 20.00
N ARG A 20 -10.70 4.36 19.80
CA ARG A 20 -11.72 4.64 20.84
C ARG A 20 -12.26 3.29 21.29
N ALA A 21 -12.21 3.04 22.58
CA ALA A 21 -12.86 1.92 23.22
C ALA A 21 -13.84 2.45 24.25
N PHE A 22 -14.95 1.75 24.44
CA PHE A 22 -15.92 2.00 25.49
C PHE A 22 -15.70 0.92 26.55
N SER A 23 -15.58 1.32 27.80
CA SER A 23 -15.58 0.43 28.96
C SER A 23 -16.81 0.68 29.79
N GLN A 24 -17.21 -0.28 30.61
CA GLN A 24 -18.21 -0.06 31.62
C GLN A 24 -17.70 0.97 32.67
N GLN A 25 -18.61 1.74 33.21
CA GLN A 25 -18.27 2.74 34.23
C GLN A 25 -17.60 2.04 35.45
N GLY A 26 -16.40 2.47 35.80
CA GLY A 26 -15.60 1.87 36.87
C GLY A 26 -14.57 0.83 36.48
N ASP A 27 -14.56 0.35 35.22
CA ASP A 27 -13.54 -0.57 34.72
C ASP A 27 -12.82 0.05 33.52
N PRO A 28 -11.77 0.87 33.74
CA PRO A 28 -11.08 1.55 32.69
C PRO A 28 -10.30 0.56 31.80
N HIS A 29 -10.47 0.68 30.49
CA HIS A 29 -9.75 -0.12 29.51
C HIS A 29 -8.24 0.16 29.62
N ARG A 30 -7.47 -0.82 30.02
CA ARG A 30 -6.01 -0.72 30.16
C ARG A 30 -5.38 -0.93 28.80
N VAL A 31 -4.80 0.12 28.25
CA VAL A 31 -3.97 0.01 27.03
C VAL A 31 -2.68 -0.73 27.39
N PRO A 32 -2.32 -1.82 26.68
CA PRO A 32 -1.12 -2.58 26.97
C PRO A 32 0.13 -1.71 26.88
N ALA A 33 1.10 -1.97 27.76
CA ALA A 33 2.36 -1.26 27.78
C ALA A 33 3.10 -1.47 26.44
N ARG A 34 3.78 -0.43 25.96
CA ARG A 34 4.58 -0.48 24.73
C ARG A 34 5.53 -1.69 24.77
N ARG A 35 5.56 -2.44 23.68
CA ARG A 35 6.44 -3.59 23.54
C ARG A 35 7.92 -3.15 23.63
N ARG A 36 8.74 -3.89 24.37
CA ARG A 36 10.20 -3.74 24.33
C ARG A 36 10.74 -4.38 23.05
N PHE A 37 11.44 -3.60 22.24
CA PHE A 37 12.11 -4.09 21.04
C PHE A 37 13.51 -4.54 21.35
N LYS A 38 13.93 -5.68 20.80
CA LYS A 38 15.31 -6.14 20.82
C LYS A 38 16.11 -5.39 19.75
N LYS A 39 17.45 -5.32 19.93
CA LYS A 39 18.33 -4.78 18.89
C LYS A 39 18.19 -5.62 17.62
N GLY A 40 17.84 -4.99 16.49
CA GLY A 40 17.66 -5.67 15.22
C GLY A 40 16.19 -5.99 14.86
N ASP A 41 15.24 -5.86 15.79
CA ASP A 41 13.81 -6.01 15.45
C ASP A 41 13.37 -4.93 14.45
N PRO A 42 12.61 -5.30 13.41
CA PRO A 42 12.04 -4.32 12.50
C PRO A 42 11.04 -3.45 13.27
N ARG A 43 11.21 -2.13 13.16
CA ARG A 43 10.37 -1.15 13.89
C ARG A 43 9.23 -0.59 13.07
N ALA A 44 9.26 -0.81 11.77
CA ALA A 44 8.23 -0.34 10.86
C ALA A 44 8.08 -1.29 9.67
N LEU A 45 6.85 -1.40 9.21
CA LEU A 45 6.46 -2.04 7.97
C LEU A 45 5.96 -0.94 7.03
N VAL A 46 6.54 -0.83 5.85
CA VAL A 46 5.95 -0.05 4.77
C VAL A 46 5.08 -0.96 3.91
N VAL A 47 3.88 -0.52 3.64
CA VAL A 47 2.93 -1.18 2.75
C VAL A 47 2.75 -0.29 1.53
N TYR A 48 3.17 -0.79 0.39
CA TYR A 48 2.89 -0.21 -0.92
C TYR A 48 1.53 -0.70 -1.37
N GLY A 49 0.69 0.18 -1.85
CA GLY A 49 -0.65 -0.14 -2.34
C GLY A 49 -0.91 0.43 -3.72
N ALA A 50 -1.66 -0.30 -4.51
CA ALA A 50 -2.14 0.14 -5.81
C ALA A 50 -3.64 -0.16 -5.93
N LEU A 51 -4.46 0.89 -5.83
CA LEU A 51 -5.90 0.82 -6.02
C LEU A 51 -6.21 0.85 -7.52
N ARG A 52 -6.81 -0.20 -8.05
CA ARG A 52 -7.25 -0.24 -9.45
C ARG A 52 -8.44 0.67 -9.67
N ALA A 53 -8.37 1.51 -10.69
CA ALA A 53 -9.46 2.42 -11.03
C ALA A 53 -10.73 1.68 -11.49
N LYS A 54 -10.57 0.53 -12.14
CA LYS A 54 -11.66 -0.23 -12.78
C LYS A 54 -12.57 -0.91 -11.77
N ASP A 55 -11.99 -1.74 -10.90
CA ASP A 55 -12.74 -2.65 -10.02
C ASP A 55 -12.56 -2.35 -8.54
N ARG A 56 -11.82 -1.28 -8.21
CA ARG A 56 -11.54 -0.83 -6.85
C ARG A 56 -10.82 -1.87 -5.98
N SER A 57 -10.24 -2.89 -6.59
CA SER A 57 -9.36 -3.82 -5.90
C SER A 57 -8.02 -3.15 -5.55
N VAL A 58 -7.40 -3.58 -4.47
CA VAL A 58 -6.13 -3.03 -3.99
C VAL A 58 -5.07 -4.13 -3.99
N GLU A 59 -4.04 -3.93 -4.78
CA GLU A 59 -2.83 -4.75 -4.72
C GLU A 59 -1.92 -4.20 -3.63
N VAL A 60 -1.45 -5.04 -2.72
CA VAL A 60 -0.55 -4.62 -1.63
C VAL A 60 0.76 -5.39 -1.66
N TRP A 61 1.82 -4.73 -1.26
CA TRP A 61 3.16 -5.30 -1.14
C TRP A 61 3.87 -4.75 0.10
N CYS A 62 4.21 -5.63 1.03
CA CYS A 62 4.81 -5.28 2.30
C CYS A 62 6.34 -5.39 2.25
N SER A 63 7.04 -4.39 2.80
CA SER A 63 8.49 -4.41 2.98
C SER A 63 8.89 -3.86 4.34
N ASP A 64 9.96 -4.37 4.94
CA ASP A 64 10.48 -3.83 6.19
C ASP A 64 11.18 -2.48 5.96
N GLY A 65 11.06 -1.58 6.94
CA GLY A 65 11.70 -0.26 6.93
C GLY A 65 10.88 0.82 6.24
N TYR A 66 11.56 1.77 5.58
CA TYR A 66 10.94 2.98 5.02
C TYR A 66 10.85 2.94 3.50
N PRO A 67 9.90 3.70 2.87
CA PRO A 67 9.81 3.78 1.42
C PRO A 67 11.07 4.41 0.82
N ASN A 68 11.47 3.91 -0.33
CA ASN A 68 12.58 4.44 -1.12
C ASN A 68 12.46 4.01 -2.58
N SER A 69 13.23 4.67 -3.45
CA SER A 69 13.15 4.43 -4.91
C SER A 69 13.45 2.97 -5.32
N THR A 70 14.23 2.22 -4.55
CA THR A 70 14.53 0.82 -4.84
C THR A 70 13.31 -0.07 -4.58
N ARG A 71 12.64 0.15 -3.45
CA ARG A 71 11.41 -0.58 -3.09
C ARG A 71 10.26 -0.20 -4.01
N THR A 72 10.09 1.11 -4.30
CA THR A 72 9.11 1.58 -5.29
C THR A 72 9.33 0.90 -6.63
N ARG A 73 10.59 0.81 -7.10
CA ARG A 73 10.92 0.07 -8.34
C ARG A 73 10.56 -1.42 -8.25
N ALA A 74 10.79 -2.07 -7.11
CA ALA A 74 10.43 -3.47 -6.92
C ALA A 74 8.91 -3.68 -6.99
N PHE A 75 8.15 -2.82 -6.33
CA PHE A 75 6.69 -2.82 -6.38
C PHE A 75 6.17 -2.59 -7.80
N LEU A 76 6.67 -1.58 -8.51
CA LEU A 76 6.30 -1.32 -9.90
C LEU A 76 6.62 -2.51 -10.83
N ASN A 77 7.77 -3.17 -10.64
CA ASN A 77 8.08 -4.39 -11.38
C ASN A 77 7.07 -5.51 -11.13
N TRP A 78 6.59 -5.62 -9.89
CA TRP A 78 5.55 -6.59 -9.55
C TRP A 78 4.21 -6.25 -10.22
N LEU A 79 3.76 -4.98 -10.16
CA LEU A 79 2.55 -4.51 -10.87
C LEU A 79 2.65 -4.70 -12.39
N LEU A 80 3.81 -4.42 -12.97
CA LEU A 80 4.05 -4.62 -14.41
C LEU A 80 3.94 -6.09 -14.82
N ARG A 81 4.37 -7.02 -13.95
CA ARG A 81 4.18 -8.47 -14.20
C ARG A 81 2.71 -8.86 -14.18
N ILE A 82 1.94 -8.34 -13.21
CA ILE A 82 0.48 -8.56 -13.12
C ILE A 82 -0.20 -8.01 -14.37
N ALA A 83 0.06 -6.75 -14.73
CA ALA A 83 -0.54 -6.10 -15.89
C ALA A 83 -0.17 -6.81 -17.21
N THR A 84 1.08 -7.29 -17.35
CA THR A 84 1.50 -8.06 -18.52
C THR A 84 0.78 -9.39 -18.65
N ARG A 85 0.63 -10.14 -17.53
CA ARG A 85 -0.14 -11.38 -17.51
C ARG A 85 -1.62 -11.17 -17.86
N ALA A 86 -2.18 -10.01 -17.47
CA ALA A 86 -3.53 -9.60 -17.82
C ALA A 86 -3.66 -8.99 -19.24
N GLY A 87 -2.62 -9.10 -20.08
CA GLY A 87 -2.63 -8.62 -21.47
C GLY A 87 -2.68 -7.09 -21.62
N LYS A 88 -2.36 -6.33 -20.58
CA LYS A 88 -2.40 -4.87 -20.62
C LYS A 88 -1.18 -4.31 -21.33
N ARG A 89 -1.38 -3.40 -22.29
CA ARG A 89 -0.28 -2.70 -22.98
C ARG A 89 0.31 -1.54 -22.19
N TRP A 90 -0.47 -0.95 -21.28
CA TRP A 90 -0.11 0.22 -20.50
C TRP A 90 -0.51 0.03 -19.05
N LEU A 91 0.39 0.38 -18.14
CA LEU A 91 0.14 0.58 -16.71
C LEU A 91 0.30 2.08 -16.43
N VAL A 92 -0.81 2.75 -16.15
CA VAL A 92 -0.83 4.14 -15.70
C VAL A 92 -0.78 4.14 -14.17
N VAL A 93 0.23 4.78 -13.61
CA VAL A 93 0.41 4.90 -12.16
C VAL A 93 0.21 6.34 -11.78
N ILE A 94 -0.85 6.59 -11.01
CA ILE A 94 -1.18 7.90 -10.46
C ILE A 94 -0.70 7.92 -9.00
N TRP A 95 0.21 8.84 -8.67
CA TRP A 95 0.85 8.94 -7.37
C TRP A 95 1.15 10.37 -6.96
N ASP A 96 1.62 10.57 -5.75
CA ASP A 96 2.02 11.87 -5.24
C ASP A 96 3.42 12.32 -5.74
N ASN A 97 3.91 13.41 -5.16
CA ASN A 97 5.21 13.98 -5.48
C ASN A 97 6.31 13.61 -4.47
N ALA A 98 6.20 12.48 -3.77
CA ALA A 98 7.22 12.05 -2.82
C ALA A 98 8.63 12.02 -3.45
N PRO A 99 9.70 12.31 -2.70
CA PRO A 99 11.05 12.39 -3.24
C PRO A 99 11.51 11.11 -3.94
N PHE A 100 11.08 9.95 -3.45
CA PHE A 100 11.43 8.66 -4.03
C PHE A 100 10.66 8.40 -5.34
N HIS A 101 9.43 8.95 -5.55
CA HIS A 101 8.70 8.92 -6.83
C HIS A 101 9.35 9.84 -7.88
N THR A 102 9.90 10.96 -7.44
CA THR A 102 10.50 11.95 -8.35
C THR A 102 11.99 11.75 -8.61
N SER A 103 12.61 10.75 -8.00
CA SER A 103 14.05 10.50 -8.07
C SER A 103 14.56 10.27 -9.50
N LYS A 104 15.76 10.76 -9.79
CA LYS A 104 16.45 10.52 -11.08
C LYS A 104 16.63 9.02 -11.34
N ILE A 105 16.91 8.24 -10.29
CA ILE A 105 17.10 6.79 -10.38
C ILE A 105 15.86 6.11 -10.93
N LEU A 106 14.67 6.40 -10.34
CA LEU A 106 13.41 5.81 -10.75
C LEU A 106 13.00 6.25 -12.15
N LYS A 107 13.13 7.55 -12.47
CA LYS A 107 12.84 8.08 -13.83
C LYS A 107 13.69 7.42 -14.90
N ASN A 108 15.01 7.26 -14.65
CA ASN A 108 15.93 6.62 -15.61
C ASN A 108 15.62 5.13 -15.76
N TRP A 109 15.24 4.45 -14.67
CA TRP A 109 14.80 3.06 -14.73
C TRP A 109 13.53 2.91 -15.58
N MET A 110 12.48 3.71 -15.36
CA MET A 110 11.24 3.66 -16.15
C MET A 110 11.49 3.91 -17.63
N ARG A 111 12.36 4.88 -18.00
CA ARG A 111 12.71 5.14 -19.41
C ARG A 111 13.40 3.93 -20.05
N ARG A 112 14.35 3.30 -19.36
CA ARG A 112 15.05 2.10 -19.87
C ARG A 112 14.11 0.91 -19.97
N TYR A 113 13.30 0.69 -18.94
CA TYR A 113 12.31 -0.36 -18.93
C TYR A 113 11.31 -0.21 -20.10
N ASN A 114 10.75 0.98 -20.30
CA ASN A 114 9.78 1.23 -21.37
C ASN A 114 10.36 0.99 -22.77
N ARG A 115 11.64 1.33 -22.99
CA ARG A 115 12.33 1.02 -24.28
C ARG A 115 12.46 -0.49 -24.48
N TRP A 116 12.84 -1.21 -23.44
CA TRP A 116 12.91 -2.66 -23.48
C TRP A 116 11.53 -3.29 -23.68
N ALA A 117 10.53 -2.88 -22.90
CA ALA A 117 9.17 -3.39 -22.96
C ALA A 117 8.52 -3.19 -24.34
N ALA A 118 8.78 -2.05 -24.99
CA ALA A 118 8.30 -1.79 -26.35
C ALA A 118 8.83 -2.82 -27.37
N LYS A 119 10.11 -3.20 -27.25
CA LYS A 119 10.75 -4.19 -28.14
C LYS A 119 10.27 -5.63 -27.88
N HIS A 120 9.81 -5.93 -26.66
CA HIS A 120 9.46 -7.30 -26.23
C HIS A 120 7.96 -7.50 -26.02
N GLY A 121 7.10 -6.59 -26.50
CA GLY A 121 5.66 -6.72 -26.38
C GLY A 121 5.16 -6.73 -24.93
N ARG A 122 5.89 -6.08 -24.00
CA ARG A 122 5.54 -6.04 -22.58
C ARG A 122 4.80 -4.75 -22.22
N THR A 123 4.10 -4.79 -21.10
CA THR A 123 3.39 -3.60 -20.54
C THR A 123 4.38 -2.47 -20.29
N ARG A 124 4.06 -1.28 -20.79
CA ARG A 124 4.83 -0.05 -20.53
C ARG A 124 4.19 0.73 -19.38
N ILE A 125 5.01 1.45 -18.61
CA ILE A 125 4.56 2.28 -17.46
C ILE A 125 4.45 3.74 -17.85
N VAL A 126 3.38 4.39 -17.42
CA VAL A 126 3.13 5.83 -17.57
C VAL A 126 2.90 6.42 -16.19
N PRO A 127 3.87 7.14 -15.62
CA PRO A 127 3.66 7.83 -14.35
C PRO A 127 2.83 9.10 -14.57
N TYR A 128 1.83 9.31 -13.72
CA TYR A 128 1.06 10.52 -13.63
C TYR A 128 1.10 11.06 -12.20
N ARG A 129 1.46 12.33 -12.03
CA ARG A 129 1.61 12.94 -10.71
C ARG A 129 0.38 13.73 -10.33
N LEU A 130 -0.09 13.52 -9.11
CA LEU A 130 -1.11 14.37 -8.51
C LEU A 130 -0.56 15.78 -8.28
N PRO A 131 -1.41 16.81 -8.24
CA PRO A 131 -1.01 18.14 -7.82
C PRO A 131 -0.37 18.12 -6.42
N VAL A 132 0.51 19.08 -6.18
CA VAL A 132 1.19 19.20 -4.88
C VAL A 132 0.16 19.46 -3.78
N ALA A 133 0.36 18.88 -2.60
CA ALA A 133 -0.50 19.02 -1.43
C ALA A 133 -1.98 18.68 -1.68
N SER A 134 -2.27 17.66 -2.49
CA SER A 134 -3.64 17.25 -2.85
C SER A 134 -3.90 15.77 -2.51
N PRO A 135 -3.71 15.31 -1.26
CA PRO A 135 -3.90 13.91 -0.88
C PRO A 135 -5.35 13.43 -1.10
N TRP A 136 -6.34 14.33 -1.01
CA TRP A 136 -7.75 14.00 -1.26
C TRP A 136 -8.04 13.56 -2.70
N LEU A 137 -7.15 13.81 -3.65
CA LEU A 137 -7.25 13.30 -5.01
C LEU A 137 -6.71 11.88 -5.16
N ASN A 138 -6.10 11.32 -4.09
CA ASN A 138 -5.67 9.93 -4.08
C ASN A 138 -6.72 9.04 -3.40
N PRO A 139 -7.55 8.32 -4.15
CA PRO A 139 -8.66 7.54 -3.58
C PRO A 139 -8.23 6.29 -2.82
N ILE A 140 -6.94 5.99 -2.71
CA ILE A 140 -6.40 4.91 -1.87
C ILE A 140 -6.28 5.35 -0.40
N GLU A 141 -6.15 6.63 -0.11
CA GLU A 141 -5.93 7.16 1.25
C GLU A 141 -6.96 6.67 2.30
N PRO A 142 -8.28 6.70 2.02
CA PRO A 142 -9.26 6.17 2.98
C PRO A 142 -9.06 4.68 3.30
N HIS A 143 -8.50 3.90 2.38
CA HIS A 143 -8.26 2.47 2.59
C HIS A 143 -7.19 2.24 3.67
N TRP A 144 -6.18 3.12 3.76
CA TRP A 144 -5.18 3.06 4.80
C TRP A 144 -5.76 3.29 6.19
N LEU A 145 -6.66 4.29 6.33
CA LEU A 145 -7.34 4.56 7.59
C LEU A 145 -8.15 3.34 8.06
N HIS A 146 -8.93 2.74 7.16
CA HIS A 146 -9.73 1.55 7.48
C HIS A 146 -8.85 0.34 7.80
N CYS A 147 -7.80 0.11 7.02
CA CYS A 147 -6.84 -0.96 7.28
C CYS A 147 -6.17 -0.79 8.65
N LYS A 148 -5.67 0.41 8.99
CA LYS A 148 -5.08 0.67 10.30
C LYS A 148 -6.04 0.39 11.45
N ARG A 149 -7.30 0.76 11.31
CA ARG A 149 -8.33 0.45 12.33
C ARG A 149 -8.60 -1.05 12.48
N ALA A 150 -8.49 -1.81 11.40
CA ALA A 150 -8.67 -3.26 11.44
C ALA A 150 -7.45 -4.01 11.98
N VAL A 151 -6.25 -3.50 11.72
CA VAL A 151 -4.98 -4.13 12.12
C VAL A 151 -4.64 -3.91 13.58
N TYR A 152 -4.98 -2.72 14.12
CA TYR A 152 -4.64 -2.36 15.51
C TYR A 152 -5.83 -2.58 16.43
N SER A 153 -5.57 -3.19 17.59
CA SER A 153 -6.50 -3.40 18.69
C SER A 153 -6.08 -2.58 19.89
N VAL A 154 -7.03 -2.25 20.78
CA VAL A 154 -6.73 -1.58 22.06
C VAL A 154 -6.09 -2.52 23.08
N ASP A 155 -6.25 -3.83 22.90
CA ASP A 155 -5.86 -4.85 23.89
C ASP A 155 -4.48 -5.45 23.60
N HIS A 156 -3.93 -5.22 22.40
CA HIS A 156 -2.70 -5.86 21.96
C HIS A 156 -1.82 -4.94 21.13
N VAL A 157 -0.52 -4.92 21.43
CA VAL A 157 0.49 -4.27 20.60
C VAL A 157 1.07 -5.30 19.61
N PRO A 158 0.69 -5.26 18.33
CA PRO A 158 1.06 -6.30 17.38
C PRO A 158 2.56 -6.27 17.05
N THR A 159 3.11 -7.41 16.68
CA THR A 159 4.43 -7.53 16.06
C THR A 159 4.35 -7.09 14.59
N ILE A 160 5.52 -6.81 13.97
CA ILE A 160 5.57 -6.55 12.52
C ILE A 160 5.03 -7.74 11.70
N LYS A 161 5.26 -8.97 12.16
CA LYS A 161 4.75 -10.18 11.50
C LYS A 161 3.21 -10.25 11.57
N GLU A 162 2.63 -9.97 12.72
CA GLU A 162 1.18 -9.92 12.89
C GLU A 162 0.56 -8.78 12.08
N ILE A 163 1.20 -7.58 12.07
CA ILE A 163 0.76 -6.46 11.23
C ILE A 163 0.74 -6.87 9.75
N ARG A 164 1.81 -7.49 9.24
CA ARG A 164 1.89 -7.96 7.85
C ARG A 164 0.74 -8.90 7.53
N HIS A 165 0.54 -9.93 8.34
CA HIS A 165 -0.53 -10.92 8.14
C HIS A 165 -1.91 -10.26 8.18
N ALA A 166 -2.14 -9.35 9.12
CA ALA A 166 -3.43 -8.64 9.24
C ALA A 166 -3.68 -7.68 8.06
N VAL A 167 -2.66 -7.03 7.54
CA VAL A 167 -2.75 -6.18 6.33
C VAL A 167 -3.13 -7.03 5.11
N ASP A 168 -2.41 -8.13 4.89
CA ASP A 168 -2.68 -9.03 3.76
C ASP A 168 -4.13 -9.56 3.84
N GLY A 169 -4.54 -10.11 5.00
CA GLY A 169 -5.89 -10.61 5.20
C GLY A 169 -7.00 -9.56 5.07
N TYR A 170 -6.74 -8.32 5.48
CA TYR A 170 -7.68 -7.20 5.31
C TYR A 170 -7.95 -6.92 3.82
N PHE A 171 -6.89 -6.81 3.01
CA PHE A 171 -7.05 -6.49 1.59
C PHE A 171 -7.57 -7.67 0.78
N ASP A 172 -7.23 -8.91 1.12
CA ASP A 172 -7.79 -10.11 0.50
C ASP A 172 -9.31 -10.17 0.71
N THR A 173 -9.78 -9.98 1.94
CA THR A 173 -11.21 -9.94 2.28
C THR A 173 -11.93 -8.83 1.53
N ARG A 174 -11.35 -7.62 1.51
CA ARG A 174 -11.91 -6.47 0.83
C ARG A 174 -12.04 -6.69 -0.68
N ASN A 175 -11.00 -7.23 -1.31
CA ASN A 175 -10.98 -7.52 -2.73
C ASN A 175 -12.03 -8.59 -3.10
N ALA A 176 -12.23 -9.59 -2.25
CA ALA A 176 -13.28 -10.60 -2.44
C ALA A 176 -14.69 -9.99 -2.39
N VAL A 177 -14.94 -9.03 -1.48
CA VAL A 177 -16.23 -8.30 -1.41
C VAL A 177 -16.44 -7.46 -2.66
N ASN A 178 -15.41 -6.71 -3.10
CA ASN A 178 -15.52 -5.90 -4.32
C ASN A 178 -15.80 -6.74 -5.56
N ALA A 179 -15.16 -7.91 -5.69
CA ALA A 179 -15.41 -8.84 -6.79
C ALA A 179 -16.85 -9.33 -6.82
N ARG A 180 -17.44 -9.68 -5.66
CA ARG A 180 -18.85 -10.09 -5.57
C ARG A 180 -19.82 -8.97 -5.97
N ASN A 181 -19.57 -7.74 -5.52
CA ASN A 181 -20.41 -6.60 -5.85
C ASN A 181 -20.38 -6.26 -7.34
N SER A 182 -19.24 -6.46 -8.00
CA SER A 182 -19.08 -6.23 -9.44
C SER A 182 -19.77 -7.29 -10.32
N LEU A 183 -20.12 -8.46 -9.75
CA LEU A 183 -20.88 -9.51 -10.46
C LEU A 183 -22.39 -9.29 -10.36
N ASN A 184 -22.85 -8.47 -9.42
CA ASN A 184 -24.26 -8.19 -9.13
C ASN A 184 -24.73 -6.83 -9.66
N SER A 185 -23.84 -6.08 -10.32
CA SER A 185 -24.10 -4.79 -10.97
C SER A 185 -24.07 -4.90 -12.50
#